data_bf83c3ef4de822c5a252dc440408f1fd
#
_entry.id   bf83c3ef4de822c5a252dc440408f1fd
#
_cell.length_a   1.000
_cell.length_b   1.000
_cell.length_c   1.000
_cell.angle_alpha   90.00
_cell.angle_beta   90.00
_cell.angle_gamma   90.00
#
_symmetry.space_group_name_H-M   'P 1'
#
loop_
_entity.id
_entity.type
_entity.pdbx_description
1 polymer ?
#
loop_
_entity_poly.entity_id
_entity_poly.type
_entity_poly.pdbx_seq_one_letter_code
_entity_poly.pdbx_strand_id
1 'polypeptide(L)'
;MATTKRYDVKDLSLAPEGVRRIAWADRQMPVLAAIRERFEQEQPLSGYRVAACLHVTTETANLMRTLKAGGADVVLCASNPLSTQDDVAAALVDEFDIAVFAIKGEDNDTYYAHIEAAVDHKPQLTMDDGADVIGVLHSARREQLGDIIAGTEETTTGVIRLKALEQDGALGFPIIAVNEAKTKHLFDNRYGTGQSTIDGIIRATNVLLAGKRFVVAGYGWVGRGVASRARGMGAHVIVTEVDPLPALEAAMDGFEVLPMDRAAEIGDLFCTATGDKNVITKGHVERMKDGAILANTGHFNVEIEIPALRSLATETREARQFVEEFTLANGNRVYLVADGRLVNLAAAEGHPALVMDMSFANQALAAEYAIANAATLERKVYPVPDEIDRDIARLKLDTMGIEIDELTDEQARYLASWNEGT
;
A
#
# COMPACT_ATOMS: atom_id res chain seq x y z
N MET A 1 -30.09 15.34 19.11
CA MET A 1 -29.41 14.18 18.60
C MET A 1 -28.70 14.65 17.34
N ALA A 2 -27.37 14.66 17.31
CA ALA A 2 -26.65 14.95 16.07
C ALA A 2 -26.96 13.80 15.11
N THR A 3 -27.48 14.11 13.93
CA THR A 3 -27.62 13.13 12.84
C THR A 3 -26.21 12.66 12.48
N THR A 4 -25.90 11.40 12.78
CA THR A 4 -24.64 10.78 12.35
C THR A 4 -24.57 10.92 10.83
N LYS A 5 -23.55 11.60 10.32
CA LYS A 5 -23.31 11.70 8.88
C LYS A 5 -23.16 10.27 8.33
N ARG A 6 -23.88 9.95 7.25
CA ARG A 6 -23.79 8.63 6.62
C ARG A 6 -22.52 8.49 5.76
N TYR A 7 -21.89 9.59 5.38
CA TYR A 7 -20.64 9.68 4.61
C TYR A 7 -20.04 11.09 4.75
N ASP A 8 -18.77 11.23 4.43
CA ASP A 8 -18.09 12.52 4.27
C ASP A 8 -17.13 12.46 3.07
N VAL A 9 -17.54 13.04 1.95
CA VAL A 9 -16.79 13.10 0.70
C VAL A 9 -16.83 14.52 0.17
N LYS A 10 -15.87 14.87 -0.67
CA LYS A 10 -15.68 16.26 -1.14
C LYS A 10 -16.87 16.81 -1.90
N ASP A 11 -17.37 16.09 -2.91
CA ASP A 11 -18.45 16.52 -3.79
C ASP A 11 -19.06 15.33 -4.53
N LEU A 12 -20.33 15.03 -4.29
CA LEU A 12 -21.05 13.94 -4.96
C LEU A 12 -21.21 14.15 -6.48
N SER A 13 -21.15 15.38 -6.96
CA SER A 13 -21.24 15.66 -8.39
C SER A 13 -20.10 15.05 -9.22
N LEU A 14 -19.02 14.63 -8.58
CA LEU A 14 -17.88 13.93 -9.19
C LEU A 14 -18.18 12.45 -9.50
N ALA A 15 -19.24 11.87 -8.96
CA ALA A 15 -19.57 10.44 -9.09
C ALA A 15 -19.57 9.91 -10.53
N PRO A 16 -20.11 10.59 -11.55
CA PRO A 16 -20.11 10.08 -12.93
C PRO A 16 -18.71 9.84 -13.51
N GLU A 17 -17.70 10.62 -13.10
CA GLU A 17 -16.31 10.38 -13.48
C GLU A 17 -15.76 9.15 -12.77
N GLY A 18 -15.97 9.07 -11.45
CA GLY A 18 -15.56 7.93 -10.65
C GLY A 18 -16.11 6.61 -11.17
N VAL A 19 -17.39 6.55 -11.55
CA VAL A 19 -18.02 5.35 -12.14
C VAL A 19 -17.28 4.90 -13.39
N ARG A 20 -16.94 5.82 -14.30
CA ARG A 20 -16.18 5.47 -15.53
C ARG A 20 -14.79 4.91 -15.23
N ARG A 21 -14.11 5.52 -14.28
CA ARG A 21 -12.76 5.11 -13.87
C ARG A 21 -12.78 3.76 -13.12
N ILE A 22 -13.73 3.54 -12.23
CA ILE A 22 -13.94 2.25 -11.55
C ILE A 22 -14.22 1.14 -12.57
N ALA A 23 -15.09 1.39 -13.55
CA ALA A 23 -15.38 0.43 -14.61
C ALA A 23 -14.17 0.14 -15.52
N TRP A 24 -13.28 1.11 -15.72
CA TRP A 24 -12.02 0.90 -16.42
C TRP A 24 -11.09 -0.03 -15.66
N ALA A 25 -10.90 0.19 -14.35
CA ALA A 25 -10.08 -0.66 -13.48
C ALA A 25 -10.67 -2.07 -13.39
N ASP A 26 -11.99 -2.23 -13.26
CA ASP A 26 -12.70 -3.51 -13.15
C ASP A 26 -12.35 -4.47 -14.31
N ARG A 27 -12.21 -3.94 -15.53
CA ARG A 27 -11.81 -4.74 -16.71
C ARG A 27 -10.42 -5.36 -16.61
N GLN A 28 -9.58 -4.81 -15.74
CA GLN A 28 -8.21 -5.27 -15.51
C GLN A 28 -8.08 -6.08 -14.22
N MET A 29 -9.22 -6.35 -13.56
CA MET A 29 -9.29 -7.09 -12.29
C MET A 29 -10.15 -8.36 -12.42
N PRO A 30 -9.83 -9.26 -13.38
CA PRO A 30 -10.67 -10.41 -13.68
C PRO A 30 -10.73 -11.45 -12.56
N VAL A 31 -9.66 -11.58 -11.75
CA VAL A 31 -9.65 -12.47 -10.57
C VAL A 31 -10.66 -11.98 -9.52
N LEU A 32 -10.58 -10.69 -9.19
CA LEU A 32 -11.52 -10.09 -8.24
C LEU A 32 -12.96 -10.10 -8.77
N ALA A 33 -13.14 -9.92 -10.08
CA ALA A 33 -14.46 -10.01 -10.71
C ALA A 33 -15.06 -11.43 -10.58
N ALA A 34 -14.26 -12.48 -10.81
CA ALA A 34 -14.70 -13.87 -10.62
C ALA A 34 -15.06 -14.17 -9.16
N ILE A 35 -14.27 -13.64 -8.20
CA ILE A 35 -14.59 -13.76 -6.77
C ILE A 35 -15.89 -13.01 -6.46
N ARG A 36 -16.10 -11.83 -7.02
CA ARG A 36 -17.34 -11.06 -6.83
C ARG A 36 -18.57 -11.80 -7.33
N GLU A 37 -18.51 -12.44 -8.50
CA GLU A 37 -19.61 -13.28 -9.03
C GLU A 37 -19.92 -14.45 -8.09
N ARG A 38 -18.90 -15.13 -7.55
CA ARG A 38 -19.09 -16.18 -6.55
C ARG A 38 -19.69 -15.62 -5.25
N PHE A 39 -19.18 -14.52 -4.76
CA PHE A 39 -19.66 -13.87 -3.52
C PHE A 39 -21.12 -13.43 -3.63
N GLU A 40 -21.54 -12.93 -4.80
CA GLU A 40 -22.94 -12.58 -5.04
C GLU A 40 -23.89 -13.78 -4.91
N GLN A 41 -23.45 -14.96 -5.32
CA GLN A 41 -24.21 -16.20 -5.23
C GLN A 41 -24.21 -16.81 -3.82
N GLU A 42 -23.05 -16.84 -3.18
CA GLU A 42 -22.81 -17.57 -1.93
C GLU A 42 -23.03 -16.72 -0.67
N GLN A 43 -22.95 -15.40 -0.79
CA GLN A 43 -23.13 -14.43 0.32
C GLN A 43 -22.28 -14.74 1.56
N PRO A 44 -20.96 -15.00 1.44
CA PRO A 44 -20.13 -15.50 2.55
C PRO A 44 -19.94 -14.47 3.66
N LEU A 45 -20.17 -13.19 3.39
CA LEU A 45 -20.01 -12.09 4.33
C LEU A 45 -21.36 -11.55 4.85
N SER A 46 -22.45 -12.28 4.61
CA SER A 46 -23.80 -11.80 4.95
C SER A 46 -23.97 -11.56 6.45
N GLY A 47 -24.41 -10.36 6.79
CA GLY A 47 -24.67 -9.94 8.17
C GLY A 47 -23.45 -9.42 8.93
N TYR A 48 -22.27 -9.35 8.30
CA TYR A 48 -21.08 -8.78 8.91
C TYR A 48 -20.87 -7.33 8.49
N ARG A 49 -20.44 -6.50 9.45
CA ARG A 49 -20.01 -5.12 9.23
C ARG A 49 -18.48 -5.09 9.08
N VAL A 50 -18.03 -4.43 8.02
CA VAL A 50 -16.60 -4.29 7.68
C VAL A 50 -16.21 -2.82 7.73
N ALA A 51 -15.20 -2.48 8.51
CA ALA A 51 -14.51 -1.18 8.41
C ALA A 51 -13.22 -1.35 7.64
N ALA A 52 -13.15 -0.72 6.48
CA ALA A 52 -11.96 -0.69 5.63
C ALA A 52 -11.26 0.67 5.77
N CYS A 53 -9.97 0.65 6.06
CA CYS A 53 -9.08 1.81 6.06
C CYS A 53 -8.00 1.57 5.01
N LEU A 54 -8.29 2.00 3.78
CA LEU A 54 -7.49 1.73 2.60
C LEU A 54 -7.32 3.01 1.76
N HIS A 55 -6.36 3.03 0.86
CA HIS A 55 -6.29 4.10 -0.14
C HIS A 55 -7.55 4.09 -1.00
N VAL A 56 -8.22 5.24 -1.16
CA VAL A 56 -9.49 5.34 -1.89
C VAL A 56 -9.22 5.52 -3.38
N THR A 57 -9.00 4.40 -4.07
CA THR A 57 -8.69 4.32 -5.50
C THR A 57 -9.75 3.53 -6.26
N THR A 58 -9.66 3.52 -7.58
CA THR A 58 -10.55 2.73 -8.46
C THR A 58 -10.49 1.24 -8.17
N GLU A 59 -9.34 0.73 -7.78
CA GLU A 59 -9.11 -0.66 -7.43
C GLU A 59 -9.77 -1.00 -6.09
N THR A 60 -9.58 -0.14 -5.08
CA THR A 60 -10.25 -0.26 -3.78
C THR A 60 -11.77 -0.23 -3.91
N ALA A 61 -12.29 0.60 -4.82
CA ALA A 61 -13.73 0.60 -5.09
C ALA A 61 -14.23 -0.76 -5.57
N ASN A 62 -13.47 -1.45 -6.42
CA ASN A 62 -13.82 -2.80 -6.88
C ASN A 62 -13.75 -3.84 -5.75
N LEU A 63 -12.82 -3.71 -4.81
CA LEU A 63 -12.80 -4.52 -3.59
C LEU A 63 -14.04 -4.26 -2.73
N MET A 64 -14.40 -3.01 -2.47
CA MET A 64 -15.59 -2.66 -1.67
C MET A 64 -16.88 -3.22 -2.31
N ARG A 65 -16.99 -3.13 -3.65
CA ARG A 65 -18.09 -3.75 -4.40
C ARG A 65 -18.12 -5.27 -4.23
N THR A 66 -16.97 -5.91 -4.21
CA THR A 66 -16.85 -7.37 -4.01
C THR A 66 -17.29 -7.79 -2.61
N LEU A 67 -16.85 -7.07 -1.57
CA LEU A 67 -17.28 -7.34 -0.19
C LEU A 67 -18.79 -7.13 -0.02
N LYS A 68 -19.32 -6.04 -0.58
CA LYS A 68 -20.77 -5.76 -0.60
C LYS A 68 -21.56 -6.85 -1.35
N ALA A 69 -21.08 -7.31 -2.51
CA ALA A 69 -21.68 -8.41 -3.24
C ALA A 69 -21.74 -9.70 -2.40
N GLY A 70 -20.72 -9.93 -1.53
CA GLY A 70 -20.71 -11.01 -0.55
C GLY A 70 -21.63 -10.81 0.66
N GLY A 71 -22.43 -9.74 0.70
CA GLY A 71 -23.40 -9.45 1.74
C GLY A 71 -22.87 -8.64 2.94
N ALA A 72 -21.65 -8.11 2.86
CA ALA A 72 -21.11 -7.25 3.91
C ALA A 72 -21.75 -5.87 3.90
N ASP A 73 -21.93 -5.29 5.10
CA ASP A 73 -22.19 -3.87 5.31
C ASP A 73 -20.84 -3.15 5.50
N VAL A 74 -20.42 -2.41 4.47
CA VAL A 74 -19.06 -1.88 4.34
C VAL A 74 -19.03 -0.37 4.56
N VAL A 75 -18.07 0.08 5.36
CA VAL A 75 -17.65 1.48 5.45
C VAL A 75 -16.17 1.60 5.07
N LEU A 76 -15.82 2.64 4.32
CA LEU A 76 -14.46 2.92 3.88
C LEU A 76 -13.99 4.28 4.41
N CYS A 77 -12.78 4.32 4.98
CA CYS A 77 -12.02 5.56 5.21
C CYS A 77 -10.64 5.48 4.55
N ALA A 78 -10.00 6.63 4.34
CA ALA A 78 -8.68 6.65 3.75
C ALA A 78 -7.60 6.22 4.74
N SER A 79 -6.56 5.51 4.28
CA SER A 79 -5.37 5.17 5.04
C SER A 79 -4.23 6.20 4.92
N ASN A 80 -4.46 7.29 4.18
CA ASN A 80 -3.53 8.41 4.05
C ASN A 80 -4.28 9.66 3.58
N PRO A 81 -4.04 10.85 4.17
CA PRO A 81 -4.74 12.08 3.79
C PRO A 81 -4.62 12.50 2.32
N LEU A 82 -3.58 12.06 1.60
CA LEU A 82 -3.35 12.43 0.20
C LEU A 82 -3.76 11.34 -0.80
N SER A 83 -4.23 10.17 -0.35
CA SER A 83 -4.46 9.01 -1.20
C SER A 83 -5.91 8.79 -1.61
N THR A 84 -6.77 9.78 -1.44
CA THR A 84 -8.16 9.73 -1.89
C THR A 84 -8.31 10.25 -3.31
N GLN A 85 -9.01 9.49 -4.17
CA GLN A 85 -9.55 9.95 -5.43
C GLN A 85 -11.00 10.39 -5.18
N ASP A 86 -11.24 11.71 -5.14
CA ASP A 86 -12.53 12.29 -4.71
C ASP A 86 -13.71 11.87 -5.58
N ASP A 87 -13.48 11.64 -6.87
CA ASP A 87 -14.47 11.12 -7.81
C ASP A 87 -14.84 9.66 -7.52
N VAL A 88 -13.88 8.84 -7.11
CA VAL A 88 -14.09 7.46 -6.69
C VAL A 88 -14.86 7.40 -5.37
N ALA A 89 -14.49 8.24 -4.40
CA ALA A 89 -15.21 8.36 -3.13
C ALA A 89 -16.68 8.75 -3.36
N ALA A 90 -16.92 9.73 -4.24
CA ALA A 90 -18.26 10.16 -4.63
C ALA A 90 -19.06 9.04 -5.30
N ALA A 91 -18.43 8.29 -6.23
CA ALA A 91 -19.08 7.18 -6.93
C ALA A 91 -19.47 6.02 -5.99
N LEU A 92 -18.63 5.70 -5.01
CA LEU A 92 -18.93 4.67 -4.02
C LEU A 92 -20.18 5.00 -3.21
N VAL A 93 -20.36 6.28 -2.86
CA VAL A 93 -21.53 6.75 -2.10
C VAL A 93 -22.77 6.81 -2.98
N ASP A 94 -22.68 7.47 -4.13
CA ASP A 94 -23.85 7.82 -4.97
C ASP A 94 -24.39 6.63 -5.77
N GLU A 95 -23.50 5.85 -6.41
CA GLU A 95 -23.88 4.77 -7.32
C GLU A 95 -23.88 3.40 -6.63
N PHE A 96 -22.91 3.15 -5.75
CA PHE A 96 -22.73 1.83 -5.15
C PHE A 96 -23.30 1.72 -3.73
N ASP A 97 -23.86 2.80 -3.16
CA ASP A 97 -24.44 2.86 -1.81
C ASP A 97 -23.49 2.24 -0.76
N ILE A 98 -22.22 2.69 -0.77
CA ILE A 98 -21.18 2.32 0.18
C ILE A 98 -20.78 3.59 0.94
N ALA A 99 -20.80 3.55 2.27
CA ALA A 99 -20.42 4.68 3.10
C ALA A 99 -18.91 4.95 2.98
N VAL A 100 -18.53 6.21 2.69
CA VAL A 100 -17.13 6.64 2.56
C VAL A 100 -16.89 7.88 3.39
N PHE A 101 -15.79 7.87 4.13
CA PHE A 101 -15.26 8.99 4.89
C PHE A 101 -13.83 9.28 4.42
N ALA A 102 -13.68 10.10 3.38
CA ALA A 102 -12.38 10.38 2.77
C ALA A 102 -12.45 11.61 1.85
N ILE A 103 -11.48 12.51 2.00
CA ILE A 103 -11.32 13.72 1.17
C ILE A 103 -9.85 13.89 0.85
N LYS A 104 -9.49 14.09 -0.44
CA LYS A 104 -8.09 14.33 -0.82
C LYS A 104 -7.57 15.64 -0.23
N GLY A 105 -6.48 15.55 0.53
CA GLY A 105 -5.85 16.71 1.15
C GLY A 105 -6.46 17.10 2.50
N GLU A 106 -7.23 16.21 3.12
CA GLU A 106 -7.73 16.41 4.49
C GLU A 106 -6.60 16.62 5.49
N ASP A 107 -6.86 17.40 6.53
CA ASP A 107 -5.92 17.58 7.64
C ASP A 107 -5.95 16.39 8.60
N ASN A 108 -5.01 16.34 9.54
CA ASN A 108 -4.91 15.23 10.48
C ASN A 108 -6.16 15.11 11.38
N ASP A 109 -6.78 16.20 11.76
CA ASP A 109 -7.96 16.16 12.64
C ASP A 109 -9.15 15.55 11.89
N THR A 110 -9.36 15.93 10.64
CA THR A 110 -10.37 15.35 9.73
C THR A 110 -10.07 13.88 9.46
N TYR A 111 -8.80 13.54 9.16
CA TYR A 111 -8.36 12.17 8.92
C TYR A 111 -8.72 11.24 10.09
N TYR A 112 -8.35 11.62 11.32
CA TYR A 112 -8.70 10.80 12.49
C TYR A 112 -10.20 10.80 12.80
N ALA A 113 -10.93 11.87 12.51
CA ALA A 113 -12.39 11.88 12.61
C ALA A 113 -13.04 10.89 11.62
N HIS A 114 -12.49 10.73 10.43
CA HIS A 114 -12.93 9.74 9.45
C HIS A 114 -12.66 8.30 9.89
N ILE A 115 -11.50 8.02 10.51
CA ILE A 115 -11.21 6.72 11.11
C ILE A 115 -12.20 6.42 12.26
N GLU A 116 -12.46 7.40 13.13
CA GLU A 116 -13.44 7.28 14.22
C GLU A 116 -14.84 6.98 13.65
N ALA A 117 -15.25 7.62 12.56
CA ALA A 117 -16.53 7.36 11.90
C ALA A 117 -16.62 5.91 11.37
N ALA A 118 -15.52 5.36 10.85
CA ALA A 118 -15.44 3.96 10.44
C ALA A 118 -15.54 3.01 11.65
N VAL A 119 -14.94 3.35 12.79
CA VAL A 119 -15.06 2.59 14.04
C VAL A 119 -16.48 2.70 14.64
N ASP A 120 -17.15 3.85 14.49
CA ASP A 120 -18.55 4.05 14.94
C ASP A 120 -19.55 3.17 14.17
N HIS A 121 -19.18 2.63 13.01
CA HIS A 121 -19.93 1.60 12.29
C HIS A 121 -20.04 0.28 13.08
N LYS A 122 -19.26 0.14 14.17
CA LYS A 122 -19.15 -1.07 15.00
C LYS A 122 -18.82 -2.31 14.19
N PRO A 123 -17.68 -2.30 13.52
CA PRO A 123 -17.28 -3.40 12.64
C PRO A 123 -17.09 -4.70 13.44
N GLN A 124 -17.23 -5.81 12.73
CA GLN A 124 -16.87 -7.15 13.18
C GLN A 124 -15.62 -7.64 12.44
N LEU A 125 -15.34 -7.02 11.30
CA LEU A 125 -14.10 -7.22 10.55
C LEU A 125 -13.44 -5.86 10.30
N THR A 126 -12.11 -5.82 10.42
CA THR A 126 -11.30 -4.68 9.98
C THR A 126 -10.47 -5.07 8.75
N MET A 127 -10.27 -4.12 7.85
CA MET A 127 -9.39 -4.28 6.70
C MET A 127 -8.53 -3.03 6.64
N ASP A 128 -7.26 -3.16 6.98
CA ASP A 128 -6.39 -2.01 7.25
C ASP A 128 -5.17 -1.99 6.33
N ASP A 129 -4.67 -0.80 6.06
CA ASP A 129 -3.45 -0.54 5.31
C ASP A 129 -2.61 0.45 6.12
N GLY A 130 -1.83 -0.09 7.06
CA GLY A 130 -1.02 0.65 8.02
C GLY A 130 -1.47 0.52 9.48
N ALA A 131 -2.49 -0.28 9.76
CA ALA A 131 -3.02 -0.57 11.09
C ALA A 131 -3.56 0.67 11.84
N ASP A 132 -4.21 1.62 11.15
CA ASP A 132 -4.70 2.83 11.81
C ASP A 132 -6.08 2.64 12.48
N VAL A 133 -7.04 1.96 11.84
CA VAL A 133 -8.30 1.54 12.50
C VAL A 133 -7.99 0.60 13.65
N ILE A 134 -7.10 -0.38 13.44
CA ILE A 134 -6.68 -1.30 14.49
C ILE A 134 -6.02 -0.55 15.65
N GLY A 135 -5.20 0.47 15.35
CA GLY A 135 -4.58 1.33 16.35
C GLY A 135 -5.60 2.10 17.20
N VAL A 136 -6.63 2.65 16.59
CA VAL A 136 -7.75 3.34 17.31
C VAL A 136 -8.51 2.33 18.18
N LEU A 137 -8.83 1.14 17.67
CA LEU A 137 -9.48 0.08 18.44
C LEU A 137 -8.65 -0.36 19.66
N HIS A 138 -7.32 -0.43 19.54
CA HIS A 138 -6.43 -0.83 20.64
C HIS A 138 -6.08 0.32 21.62
N SER A 139 -6.44 1.55 21.31
CA SER A 139 -6.16 2.72 22.14
C SER A 139 -7.46 3.37 22.67
N ALA A 140 -8.13 4.16 21.84
CA ALA A 140 -9.27 5.00 22.20
C ALA A 140 -10.60 4.24 22.27
N ARG A 141 -10.74 3.09 21.61
CA ARG A 141 -12.00 2.33 21.45
C ARG A 141 -11.89 0.87 21.92
N ARG A 142 -11.16 0.62 22.99
CA ARG A 142 -10.88 -0.72 23.52
C ARG A 142 -12.13 -1.50 23.92
N GLU A 143 -13.21 -0.82 24.22
CA GLU A 143 -14.51 -1.44 24.54
C GLU A 143 -15.11 -2.21 23.36
N GLN A 144 -14.69 -1.92 22.12
CA GLN A 144 -15.18 -2.61 20.92
C GLN A 144 -14.31 -3.83 20.53
N LEU A 145 -13.16 -4.04 21.17
CA LEU A 145 -12.26 -5.18 20.83
C LEU A 145 -12.94 -6.54 20.91
N GLY A 146 -13.92 -6.69 21.82
CA GLY A 146 -14.66 -7.93 21.99
C GLY A 146 -15.66 -8.25 20.87
N ASP A 147 -16.01 -7.26 20.06
CA ASP A 147 -16.95 -7.39 18.94
C ASP A 147 -16.23 -7.73 17.62
N ILE A 148 -14.90 -7.54 17.56
CA ILE A 148 -14.10 -7.82 16.37
C ILE A 148 -13.77 -9.30 16.29
N ILE A 149 -14.11 -9.92 15.18
CA ILE A 149 -13.84 -11.32 14.86
C ILE A 149 -12.40 -11.49 14.38
N ALA A 150 -11.99 -10.64 13.42
CA ALA A 150 -10.66 -10.64 12.84
C ALA A 150 -10.37 -9.32 12.10
N GLY A 151 -9.10 -9.12 11.75
CA GLY A 151 -8.66 -8.08 10.83
C GLY A 151 -7.80 -8.63 9.70
N THR A 152 -7.65 -7.84 8.64
CA THR A 152 -6.67 -8.06 7.58
C THR A 152 -5.74 -6.86 7.47
N GLU A 153 -4.49 -7.08 7.03
CA GLU A 153 -3.49 -6.00 6.88
C GLU A 153 -2.82 -6.07 5.52
N GLU A 154 -2.86 -4.95 4.79
CA GLU A 154 -2.39 -4.83 3.41
C GLU A 154 -0.89 -4.55 3.31
N THR A 155 -0.28 -3.86 4.29
CA THR A 155 1.05 -3.29 4.10
C THR A 155 2.09 -3.78 5.11
N THR A 156 3.37 -3.80 4.67
CA THR A 156 4.51 -4.21 5.50
C THR A 156 4.60 -3.44 6.81
N THR A 157 4.40 -2.13 6.79
CA THR A 157 4.49 -1.27 7.99
C THR A 157 3.40 -1.62 9.01
N GLY A 158 2.17 -1.90 8.54
CA GLY A 158 1.09 -2.35 9.40
C GLY A 158 1.38 -3.71 10.01
N VAL A 159 1.85 -4.68 9.22
CA VAL A 159 2.23 -6.01 9.72
C VAL A 159 3.32 -5.93 10.79
N ILE A 160 4.32 -5.06 10.63
CA ILE A 160 5.36 -4.84 11.66
C ILE A 160 4.74 -4.32 12.97
N ARG A 161 3.85 -3.32 12.90
CA ARG A 161 3.13 -2.77 14.06
C ARG A 161 2.29 -3.84 14.76
N LEU A 162 1.58 -4.67 13.99
CA LEU A 162 0.70 -5.72 14.51
C LEU A 162 1.49 -6.87 15.14
N LYS A 163 2.63 -7.26 14.56
CA LYS A 163 3.55 -8.24 15.16
C LYS A 163 4.16 -7.72 16.47
N ALA A 164 4.46 -6.42 16.57
CA ALA A 164 4.89 -5.81 17.81
C ALA A 164 3.76 -5.86 18.89
N LEU A 165 2.53 -5.57 18.49
CA LEU A 165 1.35 -5.66 19.37
C LEU A 165 1.11 -7.10 19.86
N GLU A 166 1.32 -8.09 18.99
CA GLU A 166 1.27 -9.52 19.35
C GLU A 166 2.35 -9.89 20.37
N GLN A 167 3.61 -9.48 20.12
CA GLN A 167 4.75 -9.74 21.02
C GLN A 167 4.53 -9.14 22.41
N ASP A 168 3.91 -7.96 22.49
CA ASP A 168 3.56 -7.31 23.75
C ASP A 168 2.33 -7.95 24.44
N GLY A 169 1.70 -8.97 23.83
CA GLY A 169 0.48 -9.62 24.33
C GLY A 169 -0.74 -8.70 24.35
N ALA A 170 -0.71 -7.62 23.58
CA ALA A 170 -1.75 -6.59 23.54
C ALA A 170 -2.74 -6.76 22.38
N LEU A 171 -2.46 -7.64 21.42
CA LEU A 171 -3.32 -7.88 20.25
C LEU A 171 -4.69 -8.44 20.69
N GLY A 172 -5.78 -7.74 20.33
CA GLY A 172 -7.13 -8.02 20.81
C GLY A 172 -7.91 -9.07 20.01
N PHE A 173 -7.51 -9.34 18.76
CA PHE A 173 -8.18 -10.25 17.83
C PHE A 173 -7.18 -10.77 16.77
N PRO A 174 -7.50 -11.87 16.06
CA PRO A 174 -6.63 -12.41 15.01
C PRO A 174 -6.51 -11.48 13.82
N ILE A 175 -5.32 -11.45 13.21
CA ILE A 175 -5.02 -10.69 11.99
C ILE A 175 -4.53 -11.64 10.90
N ILE A 176 -5.06 -11.50 9.69
CA ILE A 176 -4.50 -12.14 8.49
C ILE A 176 -3.62 -11.13 7.76
N ALA A 177 -2.32 -11.38 7.73
CA ALA A 177 -1.35 -10.51 7.07
C ALA A 177 -1.36 -10.75 5.55
N VAL A 178 -2.23 -10.07 4.85
CA VAL A 178 -2.35 -10.17 3.38
C VAL A 178 -1.05 -9.77 2.69
N ASN A 179 -0.32 -8.80 3.24
CA ASN A 179 1.00 -8.43 2.72
C ASN A 179 2.00 -9.60 2.64
N GLU A 180 1.83 -10.65 3.45
CA GLU A 180 2.74 -11.81 3.47
C GLU A 180 2.39 -12.86 2.39
N ALA A 181 1.24 -12.76 1.69
CA ALA A 181 0.91 -13.62 0.56
C ALA A 181 1.89 -13.40 -0.60
N LYS A 182 2.32 -14.48 -1.25
CA LYS A 182 3.26 -14.42 -2.38
C LYS A 182 2.66 -13.71 -3.57
N THR A 183 1.38 -13.97 -3.87
CA THR A 183 0.63 -13.28 -4.92
C THR A 183 0.40 -11.79 -4.63
N LYS A 184 0.60 -11.35 -3.37
CA LYS A 184 0.60 -9.94 -3.00
C LYS A 184 1.99 -9.35 -3.13
N HIS A 185 2.94 -9.67 -2.24
CA HIS A 185 4.18 -8.89 -2.13
C HIS A 185 5.15 -9.07 -3.31
N LEU A 186 5.17 -10.22 -3.98
CA LEU A 186 6.00 -10.42 -5.18
C LEU A 186 5.56 -9.56 -6.35
N PHE A 187 4.29 -9.15 -6.40
CA PHE A 187 3.69 -8.42 -7.51
C PHE A 187 3.36 -6.97 -7.16
N ASP A 188 2.55 -6.74 -6.15
CA ASP A 188 2.14 -5.42 -5.67
C ASP A 188 3.35 -4.61 -5.21
N ASN A 189 4.03 -5.04 -4.15
CA ASN A 189 5.16 -4.29 -3.57
C ASN A 189 6.31 -4.12 -4.58
N ARG A 190 6.53 -5.06 -5.47
CA ARG A 190 7.63 -5.02 -6.45
C ARG A 190 7.23 -4.30 -7.75
N TYR A 191 6.23 -4.82 -8.45
CA TYR A 191 5.86 -4.30 -9.78
C TYR A 191 4.90 -3.11 -9.67
N GLY A 192 3.93 -3.18 -8.77
CA GLY A 192 2.97 -2.11 -8.51
C GLY A 192 3.65 -0.85 -8.02
N THR A 193 4.31 -0.94 -6.86
CA THR A 193 5.00 0.21 -6.27
C THR A 193 6.15 0.70 -7.14
N GLY A 194 6.93 -0.23 -7.75
CA GLY A 194 8.03 0.16 -8.64
C GLY A 194 7.58 1.03 -9.80
N GLN A 195 6.49 0.66 -10.48
CA GLN A 195 5.95 1.43 -11.59
C GLN A 195 5.31 2.73 -11.12
N SER A 196 4.42 2.67 -10.14
CA SER A 196 3.66 3.84 -9.68
C SER A 196 4.53 4.91 -9.02
N THR A 197 5.62 4.52 -8.35
CA THR A 197 6.60 5.46 -7.79
C THR A 197 7.28 6.27 -8.89
N ILE A 198 7.76 5.62 -9.95
CA ILE A 198 8.37 6.32 -11.09
C ILE A 198 7.34 7.20 -11.79
N ASP A 199 6.11 6.73 -11.98
CA ASP A 199 5.02 7.53 -12.53
C ASP A 199 4.76 8.78 -11.69
N GLY A 200 4.66 8.66 -10.36
CA GLY A 200 4.45 9.78 -9.44
C GLY A 200 5.59 10.81 -9.49
N ILE A 201 6.84 10.35 -9.50
CA ILE A 201 8.01 11.23 -9.61
C ILE A 201 7.98 11.99 -10.94
N ILE A 202 7.72 11.30 -12.06
CA ILE A 202 7.67 11.93 -13.39
C ILE A 202 6.51 12.92 -13.48
N ARG A 203 5.31 12.56 -13.04
CA ARG A 203 4.14 13.48 -13.05
C ARG A 203 4.39 14.73 -12.22
N ALA A 204 4.93 14.56 -11.00
CA ALA A 204 5.22 15.68 -10.12
C ALA A 204 6.31 16.60 -10.67
N THR A 205 7.38 16.05 -11.25
CA THR A 205 8.59 16.83 -11.56
C THR A 205 8.83 17.06 -13.05
N ASN A 206 8.32 16.16 -13.91
CA ASN A 206 8.65 16.09 -15.34
C ASN A 206 10.17 15.96 -15.60
N VAL A 207 10.92 15.35 -14.67
CA VAL A 207 12.38 15.20 -14.79
C VAL A 207 12.73 14.08 -15.77
N LEU A 208 13.78 14.29 -16.56
CA LEU A 208 14.37 13.23 -17.37
C LEU A 208 15.23 12.33 -16.47
N LEU A 209 14.86 11.05 -16.35
CA LEU A 209 15.61 10.08 -15.53
C LEU A 209 16.89 9.59 -16.20
N ALA A 210 16.91 9.54 -17.54
CA ALA A 210 18.08 9.06 -18.28
C ALA A 210 19.34 9.88 -17.91
N GLY A 211 20.41 9.17 -17.54
CA GLY A 211 21.69 9.75 -17.14
C GLY A 211 21.72 10.33 -15.72
N LYS A 212 20.61 10.32 -14.98
CA LYS A 212 20.57 10.77 -13.57
C LYS A 212 21.05 9.67 -12.64
N ARG A 213 21.70 10.07 -11.54
CA ARG A 213 22.01 9.18 -10.41
C ARG A 213 20.79 9.11 -9.50
N PHE A 214 20.10 7.98 -9.54
CA PHE A 214 18.89 7.71 -8.77
C PHE A 214 19.23 6.85 -7.55
N VAL A 215 19.15 7.43 -6.37
CA VAL A 215 19.40 6.74 -5.11
C VAL A 215 18.12 6.11 -4.61
N VAL A 216 18.13 4.80 -4.41
CA VAL A 216 17.05 4.03 -3.79
C VAL A 216 17.51 3.61 -2.40
N ALA A 217 16.84 4.10 -1.36
CA ALA A 217 17.13 3.70 0.01
C ALA A 217 16.24 2.52 0.41
N GLY A 218 16.88 1.38 0.67
CA GLY A 218 16.23 0.08 0.91
C GLY A 218 16.17 -0.80 -0.34
N TYR A 219 16.40 -2.11 -0.17
CA TYR A 219 16.36 -3.10 -1.26
C TYR A 219 15.45 -4.29 -0.92
N GLY A 220 14.35 -4.03 -0.19
CA GLY A 220 13.21 -4.93 -0.05
C GLY A 220 12.43 -5.03 -1.37
N TRP A 221 11.23 -5.59 -1.34
CA TRP A 221 10.43 -5.77 -2.57
C TRP A 221 10.15 -4.45 -3.28
N VAL A 222 9.83 -3.39 -2.54
CA VAL A 222 9.60 -2.04 -3.06
C VAL A 222 10.87 -1.48 -3.71
N GLY A 223 11.98 -1.47 -2.96
CA GLY A 223 13.25 -0.94 -3.46
C GLY A 223 13.75 -1.64 -4.73
N ARG A 224 13.62 -2.98 -4.81
CA ARG A 224 13.92 -3.76 -6.03
C ARG A 224 13.07 -3.31 -7.21
N GLY A 225 11.80 -3.09 -6.98
CA GLY A 225 10.88 -2.60 -8.01
C GLY A 225 11.26 -1.22 -8.53
N VAL A 226 11.48 -0.27 -7.63
CA VAL A 226 11.88 1.11 -7.96
C VAL A 226 13.22 1.12 -8.69
N ALA A 227 14.23 0.42 -8.16
CA ALA A 227 15.57 0.32 -8.78
C ALA A 227 15.50 -0.24 -10.22
N SER A 228 14.74 -1.32 -10.41
CA SER A 228 14.54 -1.93 -11.73
C SER A 228 13.87 -0.97 -12.71
N ARG A 229 12.83 -0.24 -12.29
CA ARG A 229 12.12 0.71 -13.16
C ARG A 229 12.94 1.95 -13.47
N ALA A 230 13.65 2.50 -12.47
CA ALA A 230 14.55 3.64 -12.68
C ALA A 230 15.67 3.29 -13.67
N ARG A 231 16.29 2.09 -13.54
CA ARG A 231 17.27 1.57 -14.50
C ARG A 231 16.66 1.42 -15.90
N GLY A 232 15.45 0.90 -15.99
CA GLY A 232 14.73 0.77 -17.26
C GLY A 232 14.46 2.11 -17.96
N MET A 233 14.38 3.21 -17.20
CA MET A 233 14.27 4.57 -17.71
C MET A 233 15.63 5.25 -17.97
N GLY A 234 16.74 4.50 -17.89
CA GLY A 234 18.08 4.98 -18.21
C GLY A 234 18.81 5.67 -17.06
N ALA A 235 18.32 5.59 -15.83
CA ALA A 235 19.01 6.12 -14.66
C ALA A 235 20.21 5.23 -14.26
N HIS A 236 21.24 5.88 -13.68
CA HIS A 236 22.30 5.20 -12.95
C HIS A 236 21.83 5.01 -11.50
N VAL A 237 21.41 3.78 -11.19
CA VAL A 237 20.82 3.49 -9.88
C VAL A 237 21.89 3.17 -8.86
N ILE A 238 21.78 3.83 -7.70
CA ILE A 238 22.56 3.58 -6.49
C ILE A 238 21.60 3.06 -5.42
N VAL A 239 21.95 1.96 -4.77
CA VAL A 239 21.17 1.40 -3.66
C VAL A 239 21.89 1.71 -2.34
N THR A 240 21.15 2.11 -1.33
CA THR A 240 21.64 2.19 0.04
C THR A 240 20.88 1.18 0.90
N GLU A 241 21.58 0.42 1.74
CA GLU A 241 21.00 -0.67 2.52
C GLU A 241 21.79 -0.86 3.82
N VAL A 242 21.13 -1.35 4.87
CA VAL A 242 21.73 -1.65 6.17
C VAL A 242 21.90 -3.15 6.41
N ASP A 243 21.06 -3.97 5.77
CA ASP A 243 21.14 -5.44 5.82
C ASP A 243 22.13 -5.94 4.73
N PRO A 244 23.15 -6.71 5.10
CA PRO A 244 24.13 -7.21 4.13
C PRO A 244 23.55 -8.13 3.07
N LEU A 245 22.44 -8.84 3.33
CA LEU A 245 21.87 -9.75 2.35
C LEU A 245 21.19 -9.02 1.20
N PRO A 246 20.21 -8.11 1.41
CA PRO A 246 19.66 -7.30 0.32
C PRO A 246 20.73 -6.42 -0.36
N ALA A 247 21.73 -5.93 0.37
CA ALA A 247 22.85 -5.18 -0.21
C ALA A 247 23.64 -6.04 -1.21
N LEU A 248 23.91 -7.31 -0.86
CA LEU A 248 24.60 -8.25 -1.75
C LEU A 248 23.74 -8.59 -2.98
N GLU A 249 22.43 -8.80 -2.80
CA GLU A 249 21.49 -9.01 -3.91
C GLU A 249 21.50 -7.81 -4.88
N ALA A 250 21.43 -6.57 -4.35
CA ALA A 250 21.50 -5.36 -5.16
C ALA A 250 22.78 -5.32 -6.02
N ALA A 251 23.92 -5.68 -5.42
CA ALA A 251 25.20 -5.75 -6.14
C ALA A 251 25.20 -6.83 -7.23
N MET A 252 24.61 -8.01 -6.97
CA MET A 252 24.47 -9.10 -7.95
C MET A 252 23.49 -8.76 -9.07
N ASP A 253 22.46 -7.96 -8.78
CA ASP A 253 21.54 -7.41 -9.78
C ASP A 253 22.17 -6.28 -10.63
N GLY A 254 23.45 -5.94 -10.37
CA GLY A 254 24.25 -4.99 -11.13
C GLY A 254 24.02 -3.52 -10.74
N PHE A 255 23.58 -3.25 -9.51
CA PHE A 255 23.48 -1.90 -8.98
C PHE A 255 24.75 -1.52 -8.19
N GLU A 256 25.08 -0.23 -8.21
CA GLU A 256 26.08 0.32 -7.29
C GLU A 256 25.47 0.38 -5.87
N VAL A 257 26.21 -0.13 -4.88
CA VAL A 257 25.78 -0.09 -3.47
C VAL A 257 26.72 0.82 -2.70
N LEU A 258 26.15 1.84 -2.05
CA LEU A 258 26.90 2.84 -1.27
C LEU A 258 26.21 3.12 0.07
N PRO A 259 26.92 3.52 1.11
CA PRO A 259 26.30 4.12 2.27
C PRO A 259 25.67 5.48 1.90
N MET A 260 24.57 5.87 2.59
CA MET A 260 23.83 7.09 2.29
C MET A 260 24.71 8.35 2.34
N ASP A 261 25.67 8.43 3.26
CA ASP A 261 26.62 9.55 3.35
C ASP A 261 27.34 9.84 2.01
N ARG A 262 27.74 8.79 1.29
CA ARG A 262 28.39 8.93 -0.01
C ARG A 262 27.38 9.14 -1.14
N ALA A 263 26.24 8.46 -1.07
CA ALA A 263 25.18 8.60 -2.06
C ALA A 263 24.62 10.03 -2.07
N ALA A 264 24.50 10.66 -0.90
CA ALA A 264 24.03 12.04 -0.76
C ALA A 264 24.86 13.06 -1.55
N GLU A 265 26.20 12.87 -1.63
CA GLU A 265 27.09 13.78 -2.34
C GLU A 265 26.92 13.73 -3.87
N ILE A 266 26.45 12.60 -4.41
CA ILE A 266 26.47 12.34 -5.85
C ILE A 266 25.09 12.12 -6.46
N GLY A 267 24.05 11.85 -5.64
CA GLY A 267 22.70 11.61 -6.08
C GLY A 267 22.03 12.84 -6.71
N ASP A 268 21.18 12.62 -7.70
CA ASP A 268 20.32 13.64 -8.31
C ASP A 268 18.88 13.51 -7.83
N LEU A 269 18.43 12.25 -7.66
CA LEU A 269 17.10 11.88 -7.12
C LEU A 269 17.30 10.87 -6.01
N PHE A 270 16.46 10.96 -5.00
CA PHE A 270 16.43 10.05 -3.87
C PHE A 270 15.01 9.57 -3.65
N CYS A 271 14.85 8.26 -3.52
CA CYS A 271 13.57 7.65 -3.18
C CYS A 271 13.75 6.69 -2.01
N THR A 272 13.09 6.98 -0.89
CA THR A 272 13.12 6.13 0.30
C THR A 272 12.05 5.04 0.21
N ALA A 273 12.40 3.82 0.64
CA ALA A 273 11.59 2.61 0.53
C ALA A 273 11.91 1.59 1.64
N THR A 274 12.19 2.06 2.86
CA THR A 274 12.69 1.22 3.96
C THR A 274 11.62 0.86 4.99
N GLY A 275 10.61 1.73 5.16
CA GLY A 275 9.66 1.67 6.27
C GLY A 275 10.25 2.08 7.63
N ASP A 276 11.50 2.59 7.65
CA ASP A 276 12.19 3.04 8.85
C ASP A 276 12.13 4.57 8.99
N LYS A 277 12.67 5.09 10.05
CA LYS A 277 12.63 6.52 10.38
C LYS A 277 13.98 7.19 10.10
N ASN A 278 13.95 8.45 9.60
CA ASN A 278 15.12 9.30 9.41
C ASN A 278 16.23 8.65 8.56
N VAL A 279 15.85 8.01 7.47
CA VAL A 279 16.78 7.41 6.49
C VAL A 279 17.58 8.49 5.77
N ILE A 280 16.91 9.60 5.40
CA ILE A 280 17.57 10.83 4.94
C ILE A 280 17.54 11.84 6.07
N THR A 281 18.70 12.11 6.65
CA THR A 281 18.89 13.00 7.80
C THR A 281 19.35 14.39 7.38
N LYS A 282 19.38 15.30 8.36
CA LYS A 282 19.98 16.63 8.22
C LYS A 282 21.36 16.59 7.57
N GLY A 283 22.27 15.72 8.09
CA GLY A 283 23.65 15.63 7.59
C GLY A 283 23.74 15.16 6.14
N HIS A 284 22.79 14.37 5.67
CA HIS A 284 22.70 13.97 4.25
C HIS A 284 22.25 15.16 3.38
N VAL A 285 21.22 15.91 3.82
CA VAL A 285 20.70 17.07 3.08
C VAL A 285 21.77 18.16 2.90
N GLU A 286 22.58 18.43 3.92
CA GLU A 286 23.68 19.42 3.87
C GLU A 286 24.74 19.09 2.80
N ARG A 287 24.85 17.80 2.40
CA ARG A 287 25.83 17.32 1.39
C ARG A 287 25.25 17.22 -0.02
N MET A 288 23.94 17.37 -0.17
CA MET A 288 23.28 17.20 -1.47
C MET A 288 23.65 18.29 -2.45
N LYS A 289 23.66 17.93 -3.71
CA LYS A 289 23.88 18.86 -4.82
C LYS A 289 22.72 19.85 -4.96
N ASP A 290 22.99 21.01 -5.57
CA ASP A 290 21.92 21.88 -6.03
C ASP A 290 21.00 21.13 -7.00
N GLY A 291 19.71 21.22 -6.77
CA GLY A 291 18.69 20.57 -7.58
C GLY A 291 18.36 19.13 -7.19
N ALA A 292 18.84 18.62 -6.04
CA ALA A 292 18.50 17.28 -5.56
C ALA A 292 16.99 17.16 -5.29
N ILE A 293 16.40 16.03 -5.71
CA ILE A 293 14.95 15.74 -5.57
C ILE A 293 14.79 14.61 -4.58
N LEU A 294 13.95 14.82 -3.56
CA LEU A 294 13.60 13.85 -2.53
C LEU A 294 12.18 13.36 -2.74
N ALA A 295 11.99 12.06 -2.80
CA ALA A 295 10.70 11.38 -2.85
C ALA A 295 10.66 10.24 -1.83
N ASN A 296 9.47 9.87 -1.40
CA ASN A 296 9.24 8.73 -0.53
C ASN A 296 8.18 7.81 -1.13
N THR A 297 8.41 6.51 -1.03
CA THR A 297 7.43 5.47 -1.38
C THR A 297 7.21 4.49 -0.21
N GLY A 298 7.77 4.78 0.96
CA GLY A 298 7.40 4.13 2.21
C GLY A 298 6.05 4.66 2.72
N HIS A 299 5.37 3.88 3.53
CA HIS A 299 3.99 4.15 3.95
C HIS A 299 3.83 5.49 4.70
N PHE A 300 4.75 5.82 5.60
CA PHE A 300 4.71 7.05 6.37
C PHE A 300 5.76 8.07 5.90
N ASN A 301 5.50 9.36 6.13
CA ASN A 301 6.41 10.45 5.79
C ASN A 301 7.53 10.67 6.82
N VAL A 302 8.02 9.61 7.46
CA VAL A 302 9.03 9.66 8.51
C VAL A 302 10.43 9.26 8.04
N GLU A 303 10.55 8.71 6.83
CA GLU A 303 11.84 8.27 6.28
C GLU A 303 12.75 9.44 5.92
N ILE A 304 12.18 10.58 5.55
CA ILE A 304 12.90 11.83 5.34
C ILE A 304 12.69 12.70 6.57
N GLU A 305 13.78 13.22 7.16
CA GLU A 305 13.75 14.11 8.32
C GLU A 305 13.25 15.51 7.93
N ILE A 306 11.95 15.62 7.60
CA ILE A 306 11.34 16.85 7.07
C ILE A 306 11.50 18.05 8.02
N PRO A 307 11.34 17.91 9.36
CA PRO A 307 11.60 19.03 10.27
C PRO A 307 13.04 19.57 10.17
N ALA A 308 14.01 18.68 9.96
CA ALA A 308 15.40 19.08 9.76
C ALA A 308 15.60 19.81 8.42
N LEU A 309 15.00 19.29 7.33
CA LEU A 309 15.00 19.95 6.01
C LEU A 309 14.43 21.38 6.12
N ARG A 310 13.28 21.54 6.78
CA ARG A 310 12.68 22.86 7.03
C ARG A 310 13.60 23.78 7.87
N SER A 311 14.30 23.23 8.86
CA SER A 311 15.22 23.99 9.70
C SER A 311 16.51 24.46 8.98
N LEU A 312 16.93 23.76 7.92
CA LEU A 312 18.08 24.11 7.08
C LEU A 312 17.76 25.16 6.03
N ALA A 313 16.48 25.31 5.68
CA ALA A 313 16.04 26.21 4.63
C ALA A 313 16.08 27.68 5.09
N THR A 314 16.64 28.54 4.27
CA THR A 314 16.53 29.99 4.40
C THR A 314 15.27 30.54 3.72
N GLU A 315 14.76 29.79 2.73
CA GLU A 315 13.53 30.10 1.99
C GLU A 315 12.85 28.79 1.59
N THR A 316 11.52 28.78 1.62
CA THR A 316 10.67 27.68 1.15
C THR A 316 9.59 28.24 0.24
N ARG A 317 9.31 27.53 -0.87
CA ARG A 317 8.21 27.89 -1.78
C ARG A 317 7.66 26.66 -2.48
N GLU A 318 6.42 26.72 -2.90
CA GLU A 318 5.90 25.76 -3.87
C GLU A 318 6.54 26.03 -5.24
N ALA A 319 7.33 25.08 -5.73
CA ALA A 319 7.96 25.17 -7.05
C ALA A 319 6.95 24.81 -8.16
N ARG A 320 6.11 23.81 -7.88
CA ARG A 320 4.99 23.37 -8.71
C ARG A 320 4.10 22.42 -7.89
N GLN A 321 2.93 22.08 -8.39
CA GLN A 321 2.03 21.16 -7.72
C GLN A 321 2.78 19.90 -7.25
N PHE A 322 2.65 19.54 -5.98
CA PHE A 322 3.32 18.45 -5.30
C PHE A 322 4.84 18.58 -5.15
N VAL A 323 5.45 19.72 -5.40
CA VAL A 323 6.91 19.94 -5.26
C VAL A 323 7.19 21.20 -4.47
N GLU A 324 7.74 21.04 -3.28
CA GLU A 324 8.22 22.12 -2.42
C GLU A 324 9.75 22.30 -2.62
N GLU A 325 10.19 23.54 -2.82
CA GLU A 325 11.61 23.91 -2.94
C GLU A 325 12.10 24.48 -1.63
N PHE A 326 13.25 24.02 -1.19
CA PHE A 326 13.99 24.47 -0.02
C PHE A 326 15.33 25.05 -0.43
N THR A 327 15.53 26.36 -0.27
CA THR A 327 16.83 27.01 -0.48
C THR A 327 17.64 26.92 0.80
N LEU A 328 18.79 26.27 0.75
CA LEU A 328 19.68 26.09 1.89
C LEU A 328 20.63 27.28 2.07
N ALA A 329 21.23 27.40 3.26
CA ALA A 329 22.17 28.51 3.59
C ALA A 329 23.39 28.59 2.65
N ASN A 330 23.83 27.48 2.04
CA ASN A 330 24.89 27.44 1.03
C ASN A 330 24.44 27.84 -0.39
N GLY A 331 23.17 28.16 -0.56
CA GLY A 331 22.56 28.51 -1.86
C GLY A 331 22.07 27.33 -2.68
N ASN A 332 22.32 26.09 -2.26
CA ASN A 332 21.77 24.91 -2.94
C ASN A 332 20.25 24.80 -2.72
N ARG A 333 19.54 24.28 -3.70
CA ARG A 333 18.11 23.99 -3.63
C ARG A 333 17.89 22.49 -3.54
N VAL A 334 17.00 22.11 -2.66
CA VAL A 334 16.54 20.72 -2.52
C VAL A 334 15.03 20.73 -2.71
N TYR A 335 14.50 19.76 -3.42
CA TYR A 335 13.09 19.62 -3.71
C TYR A 335 12.51 18.43 -2.96
N LEU A 336 11.35 18.62 -2.30
CA LEU A 336 10.59 17.55 -1.66
C LEU A 336 9.30 17.30 -2.46
N VAL A 337 9.07 16.06 -2.85
CA VAL A 337 7.88 15.66 -3.59
C VAL A 337 6.82 15.15 -2.63
N ALA A 338 5.57 15.58 -2.83
CA ALA A 338 4.37 15.10 -2.12
C ALA A 338 4.49 15.16 -0.58
N ASP A 339 5.09 16.23 -0.05
CA ASP A 339 5.30 16.43 1.39
C ASP A 339 6.03 15.25 2.09
N GLY A 340 6.83 14.49 1.34
CA GLY A 340 7.49 13.26 1.81
C GLY A 340 6.55 12.08 2.04
N ARG A 341 5.28 12.17 1.63
CA ARG A 341 4.32 11.07 1.66
C ARG A 341 4.49 10.16 0.44
N LEU A 342 3.70 9.09 0.37
CA LEU A 342 3.65 8.14 -0.74
C LEU A 342 3.47 8.86 -2.09
N VAL A 343 4.56 9.01 -2.84
CA VAL A 343 4.57 9.78 -4.11
C VAL A 343 3.65 9.17 -5.17
N ASN A 344 3.52 7.86 -5.18
CA ASN A 344 2.71 7.10 -6.13
C ASN A 344 1.19 7.34 -5.98
N LEU A 345 0.73 7.70 -4.79
CA LEU A 345 -0.68 7.96 -4.49
C LEU A 345 -0.99 9.45 -4.40
N ALA A 346 -0.05 10.24 -3.89
CA ALA A 346 -0.22 11.69 -3.77
C ALA A 346 -0.18 12.37 -5.15
N ALA A 347 0.78 12.00 -6.00
CA ALA A 347 1.07 12.65 -7.27
C ALA A 347 0.69 11.82 -8.52
N ALA A 348 0.26 10.56 -8.35
CA ALA A 348 -0.18 9.68 -9.44
C ALA A 348 -1.45 8.91 -9.07
N GLU A 349 -1.76 7.87 -9.85
CA GLU A 349 -3.02 7.09 -9.74
C GLU A 349 -2.93 5.94 -8.70
N GLY A 350 -1.74 5.65 -8.16
CA GLY A 350 -1.49 4.46 -7.37
C GLY A 350 -1.05 3.25 -8.21
N HIS A 351 -1.22 2.06 -7.67
CA HIS A 351 -0.80 0.83 -8.35
C HIS A 351 -1.73 0.47 -9.51
N PRO A 352 -1.21 -0.14 -10.59
CA PRO A 352 -2.03 -0.61 -11.69
C PRO A 352 -3.07 -1.64 -11.27
N ALA A 353 -4.28 -1.55 -11.78
CA ALA A 353 -5.38 -2.45 -11.45
C ALA A 353 -5.05 -3.93 -11.68
N LEU A 354 -4.26 -4.24 -12.71
CA LEU A 354 -3.83 -5.61 -13.01
C LEU A 354 -3.03 -6.27 -11.88
N VAL A 355 -2.31 -5.47 -11.09
CA VAL A 355 -1.54 -5.91 -9.91
C VAL A 355 -2.44 -5.99 -8.70
N MET A 356 -3.25 -4.96 -8.45
CA MET A 356 -4.18 -4.91 -7.31
C MET A 356 -5.26 -5.99 -7.37
N ASP A 357 -5.53 -6.53 -8.55
CA ASP A 357 -6.41 -7.68 -8.76
C ASP A 357 -6.08 -8.86 -7.83
N MET A 358 -4.79 -9.20 -7.68
CA MET A 358 -4.35 -10.30 -6.81
C MET A 358 -4.30 -9.85 -5.33
N SER A 359 -3.87 -8.65 -5.03
CA SER A 359 -3.85 -8.12 -3.66
C SER A 359 -5.26 -8.11 -3.07
N PHE A 360 -6.22 -7.62 -3.84
CA PHE A 360 -7.61 -7.52 -3.38
C PHE A 360 -8.39 -8.83 -3.46
N ALA A 361 -7.99 -9.77 -4.31
CA ALA A 361 -8.42 -11.15 -4.22
C ALA A 361 -8.01 -11.77 -2.87
N ASN A 362 -6.76 -11.56 -2.44
CA ASN A 362 -6.30 -11.99 -1.11
C ASN A 362 -7.11 -11.34 0.01
N GLN A 363 -7.42 -10.04 -0.07
CA GLN A 363 -8.22 -9.35 0.95
C GLN A 363 -9.63 -9.96 1.06
N ALA A 364 -10.32 -10.15 -0.06
CA ALA A 364 -11.67 -10.71 -0.08
C ALA A 364 -11.70 -12.15 0.48
N LEU A 365 -10.78 -12.99 0.03
CA LEU A 365 -10.72 -14.39 0.48
C LEU A 365 -10.19 -14.52 1.91
N ALA A 366 -9.30 -13.63 2.36
CA ALA A 366 -8.86 -13.59 3.75
C ALA A 366 -10.01 -13.20 4.70
N ALA A 367 -10.88 -12.27 4.31
CA ALA A 367 -12.07 -11.91 5.08
C ALA A 367 -13.03 -13.11 5.20
N GLU A 368 -13.31 -13.82 4.10
CA GLU A 368 -14.11 -15.05 4.10
C GLU A 368 -13.48 -16.14 4.99
N TYR A 369 -12.18 -16.38 4.85
CA TYR A 369 -11.43 -17.33 5.65
C TYR A 369 -11.50 -17.02 7.15
N ALA A 370 -11.33 -15.75 7.51
CA ALA A 370 -11.36 -15.30 8.89
C ALA A 370 -12.72 -15.55 9.55
N ILE A 371 -13.82 -15.29 8.83
CA ILE A 371 -15.18 -15.60 9.30
C ILE A 371 -15.38 -17.11 9.48
N ALA A 372 -15.03 -17.90 8.47
CA ALA A 372 -15.20 -19.34 8.48
C ALA A 372 -14.41 -20.04 9.61
N ASN A 373 -13.28 -19.45 10.02
CA ASN A 373 -12.37 -20.01 11.02
C ASN A 373 -12.37 -19.24 12.36
N ALA A 374 -13.31 -18.33 12.57
CA ALA A 374 -13.36 -17.46 13.76
C ALA A 374 -13.25 -18.19 15.09
N ALA A 375 -13.81 -19.41 15.19
CA ALA A 375 -13.79 -20.20 16.41
C ALA A 375 -12.42 -20.82 16.74
N THR A 376 -11.50 -20.89 15.78
CA THR A 376 -10.19 -21.56 15.91
C THR A 376 -8.99 -20.62 15.85
N LEU A 377 -9.19 -19.41 15.33
CA LEU A 377 -8.14 -18.40 15.25
C LEU A 377 -7.86 -17.80 16.64
N GLU A 378 -6.62 -17.85 17.06
CA GLU A 378 -6.12 -17.19 18.26
C GLU A 378 -5.76 -15.72 17.94
N ARG A 379 -5.53 -14.91 18.98
CA ARG A 379 -5.09 -13.50 18.83
C ARG A 379 -3.63 -13.42 18.40
N LYS A 380 -3.40 -13.69 17.11
CA LYS A 380 -2.08 -13.74 16.47
C LYS A 380 -2.15 -13.13 15.07
N VAL A 381 -0.97 -12.83 14.53
CA VAL A 381 -0.81 -12.44 13.14
C VAL A 381 -0.52 -13.69 12.30
N TYR A 382 -1.43 -14.04 11.41
CA TYR A 382 -1.36 -15.22 10.55
C TYR A 382 -0.98 -14.82 9.12
N PRO A 383 -0.21 -15.62 8.39
CA PRO A 383 -0.12 -15.48 6.94
C PRO A 383 -1.46 -15.86 6.28
N VAL A 384 -1.66 -15.43 5.05
CA VAL A 384 -2.72 -16.00 4.21
C VAL A 384 -2.44 -17.48 4.01
N PRO A 385 -3.45 -18.39 4.11
CA PRO A 385 -3.25 -19.80 3.83
C PRO A 385 -2.65 -20.05 2.44
N ASP A 386 -1.65 -20.93 2.35
CA ASP A 386 -0.95 -21.23 1.09
C ASP A 386 -1.91 -21.70 -0.02
N GLU A 387 -3.03 -22.33 0.33
CA GLU A 387 -4.06 -22.77 -0.63
C GLU A 387 -4.74 -21.58 -1.30
N ILE A 388 -5.13 -20.57 -0.53
CA ILE A 388 -5.74 -19.34 -1.05
C ILE A 388 -4.76 -18.63 -2.00
N ASP A 389 -3.51 -18.47 -1.56
CA ASP A 389 -2.47 -17.80 -2.34
C ASP A 389 -2.21 -18.52 -3.69
N ARG A 390 -2.18 -19.87 -3.67
CA ARG A 390 -2.03 -20.68 -4.88
C ARG A 390 -3.24 -20.64 -5.80
N ASP A 391 -4.44 -20.64 -5.26
CA ASP A 391 -5.67 -20.58 -6.04
C ASP A 391 -5.80 -19.22 -6.75
N ILE A 392 -5.43 -18.13 -6.09
CA ILE A 392 -5.33 -16.80 -6.71
C ILE A 392 -4.33 -16.82 -7.87
N ALA A 393 -3.14 -17.45 -7.68
CA ALA A 393 -2.15 -17.56 -8.73
C ALA A 393 -2.66 -18.34 -9.95
N ARG A 394 -3.36 -19.47 -9.73
CA ARG A 394 -3.97 -20.27 -10.81
C ARG A 394 -5.03 -19.46 -11.55
N LEU A 395 -5.95 -18.86 -10.80
CA LEU A 395 -7.03 -18.07 -11.39
C LEU A 395 -6.46 -16.88 -12.19
N LYS A 396 -5.35 -16.28 -11.71
CA LYS A 396 -4.66 -15.22 -12.46
C LYS A 396 -4.08 -15.72 -13.78
N LEU A 397 -3.41 -16.87 -13.78
CA LEU A 397 -2.89 -17.48 -15.00
C LEU A 397 -4.00 -17.82 -15.99
N ASP A 398 -5.10 -18.41 -15.51
CA ASP A 398 -6.27 -18.73 -16.31
C ASP A 398 -6.85 -17.47 -16.98
N THR A 399 -7.01 -16.38 -16.24
CA THR A 399 -7.50 -15.11 -16.78
C THR A 399 -6.55 -14.46 -17.79
N MET A 400 -5.26 -14.82 -17.77
CA MET A 400 -4.25 -14.39 -18.74
C MET A 400 -4.15 -15.35 -19.94
N GLY A 401 -4.87 -16.49 -19.92
CA GLY A 401 -4.76 -17.53 -20.94
C GLY A 401 -3.39 -18.25 -20.95
N ILE A 402 -2.75 -18.34 -19.78
CA ILE A 402 -1.44 -18.97 -19.62
C ILE A 402 -1.63 -20.38 -19.07
N GLU A 403 -1.20 -21.38 -19.84
CA GLU A 403 -1.11 -22.77 -19.42
C GLU A 403 0.28 -23.06 -18.86
N ILE A 404 0.35 -23.91 -17.84
CA ILE A 404 1.61 -24.38 -17.24
C ILE A 404 1.65 -25.90 -17.22
N ASP A 405 2.85 -26.46 -17.09
CA ASP A 405 3.03 -27.90 -16.98
C ASP A 405 2.40 -28.46 -15.69
N GLU A 406 1.91 -29.70 -15.77
CA GLU A 406 1.43 -30.50 -14.65
C GLU A 406 2.44 -31.62 -14.34
N LEU A 407 2.61 -31.91 -13.06
CA LEU A 407 3.45 -33.03 -12.65
C LEU A 407 2.78 -34.36 -13.04
N THR A 408 3.57 -35.25 -13.66
CA THR A 408 3.14 -36.65 -13.81
C THR A 408 3.06 -37.33 -12.44
N ASP A 409 2.30 -38.43 -12.35
CA ASP A 409 2.22 -39.23 -11.12
C ASP A 409 3.61 -39.70 -10.62
N GLU A 410 4.54 -39.97 -11.54
CA GLU A 410 5.90 -40.36 -11.22
C GLU A 410 6.68 -39.20 -10.59
N GLN A 411 6.60 -38.01 -11.18
CA GLN A 411 7.22 -36.80 -10.65
C GLN A 411 6.64 -36.41 -9.30
N ALA A 412 5.33 -36.49 -9.14
CA ALA A 412 4.67 -36.18 -7.86
C ALA A 412 5.11 -37.16 -6.77
N ARG A 413 5.22 -38.45 -7.05
CA ARG A 413 5.73 -39.48 -6.12
C ARG A 413 7.19 -39.24 -5.76
N TYR A 414 8.03 -38.93 -6.75
CA TYR A 414 9.45 -38.60 -6.53
C TYR A 414 9.62 -37.43 -5.57
N LEU A 415 8.90 -36.34 -5.79
CA LEU A 415 8.97 -35.15 -4.94
C LEU A 415 8.42 -35.37 -3.51
N ALA A 416 7.54 -36.36 -3.34
CA ALA A 416 6.99 -36.74 -2.03
C ALA A 416 7.80 -37.83 -1.32
N SER A 417 8.86 -38.36 -1.94
CA SER A 417 9.67 -39.43 -1.39
C SER A 417 11.10 -38.95 -1.10
N TRP A 418 11.79 -39.67 -0.20
CA TRP A 418 13.20 -39.43 0.15
C TRP A 418 14.10 -40.57 -0.30
N ASN A 419 13.55 -41.68 -0.82
CA ASN A 419 14.23 -42.92 -1.09
C ASN A 419 14.66 -43.11 -2.56
N GLU A 420 14.37 -42.10 -3.42
CA GLU A 420 14.84 -42.02 -4.78
C GLU A 420 15.77 -40.83 -4.93
N GLY A 421 16.91 -41.01 -5.57
CA GLY A 421 17.94 -40.02 -5.80
C GLY A 421 19.33 -40.63 -5.87
N THR A 422 20.27 -39.95 -6.52
CA THR A 422 21.71 -40.38 -6.62
C THR A 422 22.52 -39.75 -5.49
#